data_0b4ecadf341a0aa7a3cb5582bf220cd5
#
_entry.id   0b4ecadf341a0aa7a3cb5582bf220cd5
#
_cell.length_a   1.000
_cell.length_b   1.000
_cell.length_c   1.000
_cell.angle_alpha   90.00
_cell.angle_beta   90.00
_cell.angle_gamma   90.00
#
_symmetry.space_group_name_H-M   'P 1'
#
loop_
_entity.id
_entity.type
_entity.pdbx_description
1 polymer ?
#
loop_
_entity_poly.entity_id
_entity_poly.type
_entity_poly.pdbx_seq_one_letter_code
_entity_poly.pdbx_strand_id
1 'polypeptide(L)'
;EITTRLVGSEMCIRDRPGEKHTKNVNGMIKVLLLITGGAIGTVFRYGVSTWVQRSMLHSFPFGILSVNVIGSFLIGFCWSIAETCNLSAGARVFLFTGLFGGFTTFSSFALDTMSLMKTGEYKLALLNLIASNVLGLLAVFLGLLLGKNFMSLIK
;
A
#
# COMPACT_ATOMS: atom_id res chain seq x y z
N GLU A 1 27.62 -20.91 -6.08
CA GLU A 1 26.54 -21.49 -6.95
C GLU A 1 25.11 -21.03 -6.58
N ILE A 2 24.92 -20.22 -5.53
CA ILE A 2 23.62 -19.70 -5.09
C ILE A 2 23.32 -18.29 -5.63
N THR A 3 24.33 -17.53 -6.02
CA THR A 3 24.21 -16.13 -6.46
C THR A 3 23.68 -15.95 -7.88
N THR A 4 23.76 -16.97 -8.73
CA THR A 4 23.27 -16.90 -10.13
C THR A 4 21.78 -17.15 -10.29
N ARG A 5 21.09 -17.64 -9.25
CA ARG A 5 19.64 -17.91 -9.33
C ARG A 5 18.75 -16.70 -9.01
N LEU A 6 19.27 -15.72 -8.32
CA LEU A 6 18.52 -14.50 -7.99
C LEU A 6 18.52 -13.44 -9.10
N VAL A 7 19.52 -13.46 -9.97
CA VAL A 7 19.57 -12.57 -11.15
C VAL A 7 18.68 -13.06 -12.30
N GLY A 8 18.33 -14.35 -12.31
CA GLY A 8 17.47 -14.94 -13.34
C GLY A 8 15.96 -14.65 -13.21
N SER A 9 15.47 -14.22 -12.03
CA SER A 9 14.04 -13.98 -11.83
C SER A 9 13.54 -12.66 -12.45
N GLU A 10 14.42 -11.71 -12.61
CA GLU A 10 14.11 -10.43 -13.28
C GLU A 10 14.02 -10.56 -14.81
N MET A 11 14.70 -11.56 -15.37
CA MET A 11 14.81 -11.77 -16.82
C MET A 11 13.66 -12.60 -17.41
N CYS A 12 12.96 -13.39 -16.58
CA CYS A 12 11.84 -14.23 -17.05
C CYS A 12 10.49 -13.50 -17.20
N ILE A 13 10.43 -12.20 -16.93
CA ILE A 13 9.21 -11.39 -17.16
C ILE A 13 9.14 -10.88 -18.61
N ARG A 14 10.17 -11.16 -19.43
CA ARG A 14 10.36 -10.45 -20.70
C ARG A 14 9.51 -10.94 -21.88
N ASP A 15 9.15 -12.21 -21.98
CA ASP A 15 8.54 -12.69 -23.22
C ASP A 15 7.40 -13.70 -22.98
N ARG A 16 6.20 -13.18 -22.65
CA ARG A 16 4.95 -13.90 -22.96
C ARG A 16 4.43 -13.36 -24.29
N PRO A 17 4.39 -14.19 -25.37
CA PRO A 17 3.77 -13.79 -26.63
C PRO A 17 2.26 -13.66 -26.41
N GLY A 18 1.75 -12.44 -26.41
CA GLY A 18 0.34 -12.10 -26.22
C GLY A 18 0.06 -10.84 -25.40
N GLU A 19 1.06 -10.27 -24.73
CA GLU A 19 0.90 -9.03 -23.99
C GLU A 19 0.90 -7.84 -24.97
N LYS A 20 -0.29 -7.34 -25.24
CA LYS A 20 -0.50 -6.12 -26.04
C LYS A 20 0.36 -5.03 -25.45
N HIS A 21 1.22 -4.42 -26.29
CA HIS A 21 2.08 -3.27 -26.03
C HIS A 21 1.49 -2.30 -24.99
N THR A 22 1.80 -2.49 -23.71
CA THR A 22 1.73 -1.39 -22.74
C THR A 22 2.81 -0.42 -23.19
N LYS A 23 2.40 0.74 -23.73
CA LYS A 23 3.30 1.83 -24.17
C LYS A 23 4.38 1.99 -23.11
N ASN A 24 5.63 1.76 -23.50
CA ASN A 24 6.78 1.83 -22.61
C ASN A 24 6.89 3.27 -22.09
N VAL A 25 6.43 3.51 -20.88
CA VAL A 25 6.48 4.83 -20.25
C VAL A 25 7.96 5.15 -20.04
N ASN A 26 8.44 6.23 -20.66
CA ASN A 26 9.84 6.67 -20.53
C ASN A 26 10.24 6.71 -19.05
N GLY A 27 11.48 6.31 -18.72
CA GLY A 27 11.95 6.23 -17.33
C GLY A 27 11.73 7.53 -16.55
N MET A 28 11.94 8.68 -17.18
CA MET A 28 11.70 10.01 -16.61
C MET A 28 10.22 10.21 -16.22
N ILE A 29 9.29 9.80 -17.06
CA ILE A 29 7.84 9.90 -16.77
C ILE A 29 7.47 9.00 -15.58
N LYS A 30 8.05 7.79 -15.48
CA LYS A 30 7.83 6.91 -14.30
C LYS A 30 8.29 7.58 -13.01
N VAL A 31 9.47 8.21 -13.02
CA VAL A 31 10.00 8.94 -11.85
C VAL A 31 9.09 10.11 -11.48
N LEU A 32 8.62 10.89 -12.43
CA LEU A 32 7.67 11.99 -12.17
C LEU A 32 6.35 11.48 -11.59
N LEU A 33 5.82 10.36 -12.09
CA LEU A 33 4.62 9.73 -11.56
C LEU A 33 4.82 9.21 -10.12
N LEU A 34 6.01 8.67 -9.81
CA LEU A 34 6.36 8.26 -8.45
C LEU A 34 6.46 9.45 -7.50
N ILE A 35 7.13 10.53 -7.92
CA ILE A 35 7.28 11.75 -7.11
C ILE A 35 5.92 12.35 -6.80
N THR A 36 5.08 12.56 -7.82
CA THR A 36 3.76 13.17 -7.65
C THR A 36 2.83 12.29 -6.84
N GLY A 37 2.74 10.99 -7.14
CA GLY A 37 1.95 10.05 -6.37
C GLY A 37 2.42 9.92 -4.92
N GLY A 38 3.74 9.83 -4.71
CA GLY A 38 4.35 9.75 -3.38
C GLY A 38 4.14 11.01 -2.55
N ALA A 39 4.27 12.19 -3.15
CA ALA A 39 4.00 13.46 -2.47
C ALA A 39 2.53 13.55 -2.00
N ILE A 40 1.59 13.25 -2.89
CA ILE A 40 0.16 13.22 -2.58
C ILE A 40 -0.13 12.20 -1.46
N GLY A 41 0.37 10.96 -1.60
CA GLY A 41 0.17 9.91 -0.59
C GLY A 41 0.70 10.30 0.78
N THR A 42 1.91 10.90 0.84
CA THR A 42 2.52 11.35 2.09
C THR A 42 1.73 12.48 2.76
N VAL A 43 1.24 13.45 1.99
CA VAL A 43 0.40 14.54 2.52
C VAL A 43 -0.91 13.98 3.10
N PHE A 44 -1.58 13.10 2.37
CA PHE A 44 -2.79 12.44 2.89
C PHE A 44 -2.51 11.60 4.13
N ARG A 45 -1.42 10.84 4.16
CA ARG A 45 -0.99 10.11 5.36
C ARG A 45 -0.87 11.04 6.56
N TYR A 46 -0.12 12.14 6.42
CA TYR A 46 0.07 13.11 7.49
C TYR A 46 -1.26 13.69 7.98
N GLY A 47 -2.11 14.12 7.06
CA GLY A 47 -3.41 14.69 7.40
C GLY A 47 -4.31 13.70 8.15
N VAL A 48 -4.51 12.50 7.58
CA VAL A 48 -5.37 11.46 8.17
C VAL A 48 -4.82 10.98 9.51
N SER A 49 -3.52 10.65 9.59
CA SER A 49 -2.92 10.16 10.84
C SER A 49 -3.00 11.19 11.96
N THR A 50 -2.73 12.46 11.65
CA THR A 50 -2.79 13.55 12.63
C THR A 50 -4.23 13.82 13.08
N TRP A 51 -5.17 13.83 12.14
CA TRP A 51 -6.58 14.05 12.46
C TRP A 51 -7.15 12.94 13.34
N VAL A 52 -6.91 11.68 12.99
CA VAL A 52 -7.36 10.53 13.78
C VAL A 52 -6.72 10.53 15.17
N GLN A 53 -5.38 10.75 15.25
CA GLN A 53 -4.67 10.73 16.52
C GLN A 53 -5.13 11.84 17.47
N ARG A 54 -5.43 13.03 16.95
CA ARG A 54 -5.97 14.13 17.76
C ARG A 54 -7.39 13.88 18.26
N SER A 55 -8.20 13.14 17.49
CA SER A 55 -9.57 12.78 17.86
C SER A 55 -9.62 11.67 18.92
N MET A 56 -8.55 10.89 19.03
CA MET A 56 -8.43 9.78 19.97
C MET A 56 -7.43 10.15 21.07
N LEU A 57 -7.94 10.58 22.24
CA LEU A 57 -7.14 10.99 23.42
C LEU A 57 -6.50 9.78 24.13
N HIS A 58 -5.74 8.94 23.41
CA HIS A 58 -5.14 7.70 23.93
C HIS A 58 -3.68 7.57 23.51
N SER A 59 -2.89 6.89 24.33
CA SER A 59 -1.48 6.55 24.04
C SER A 59 -1.31 5.58 22.87
N PHE A 60 -2.38 4.93 22.42
CA PHE A 60 -2.34 3.99 21.31
C PHE A 60 -2.26 4.70 19.96
N PRO A 61 -1.44 4.23 18.98
CA PRO A 61 -1.19 4.91 17.72
C PRO A 61 -2.31 4.65 16.68
N PHE A 62 -3.54 5.10 16.99
CA PHE A 62 -4.69 4.95 16.09
C PHE A 62 -4.49 5.65 14.75
N GLY A 63 -3.72 6.74 14.71
CA GLY A 63 -3.45 7.47 13.47
C GLY A 63 -2.77 6.62 12.42
N ILE A 64 -1.67 5.95 12.77
CA ILE A 64 -0.92 5.09 11.86
C ILE A 64 -1.67 3.81 11.54
N LEU A 65 -2.33 3.21 12.53
CA LEU A 65 -3.19 2.04 12.31
C LEU A 65 -4.27 2.33 11.26
N SER A 66 -5.00 3.44 11.40
CA SER A 66 -6.07 3.83 10.49
C SER A 66 -5.57 4.05 9.06
N VAL A 67 -4.45 4.76 8.90
CA VAL A 67 -3.82 4.99 7.60
C VAL A 67 -3.46 3.67 6.92
N ASN A 68 -2.84 2.75 7.66
CA ASN A 68 -2.43 1.47 7.10
C ASN A 68 -3.65 0.58 6.75
N VAL A 69 -4.69 0.56 7.56
CA VAL A 69 -5.92 -0.19 7.28
C VAL A 69 -6.67 0.39 6.07
N ILE A 70 -6.86 1.71 6.03
CA ILE A 70 -7.52 2.38 4.90
C ILE A 70 -6.72 2.16 3.62
N GLY A 71 -5.40 2.36 3.66
CA GLY A 71 -4.53 2.15 2.50
C GLY A 71 -4.52 0.70 2.02
N SER A 72 -4.55 -0.27 2.93
CA SER A 72 -4.66 -1.69 2.65
C SER A 72 -5.98 -2.05 1.98
N PHE A 73 -7.08 -1.47 2.41
CA PHE A 73 -8.38 -1.64 1.76
C PHE A 73 -8.37 -1.05 0.34
N LEU A 74 -7.92 0.20 0.21
CA LEU A 74 -7.91 0.90 -1.07
C LEU A 74 -6.98 0.24 -2.10
N ILE A 75 -5.81 -0.25 -1.67
CA ILE A 75 -4.89 -0.94 -2.60
C ILE A 75 -5.51 -2.24 -3.11
N GLY A 76 -6.18 -3.03 -2.25
CA GLY A 76 -6.89 -4.24 -2.67
C GLY A 76 -8.04 -3.95 -3.63
N PHE A 77 -8.85 -2.94 -3.32
CA PHE A 77 -9.98 -2.51 -4.17
C PHE A 77 -9.51 -2.04 -5.54
N CYS A 78 -8.55 -1.11 -5.57
CA CYS A 78 -8.00 -0.58 -6.83
C CYS A 78 -7.23 -1.65 -7.63
N TRP A 79 -6.59 -2.61 -6.96
CA TRP A 79 -5.92 -3.72 -7.63
C TRP A 79 -6.89 -4.56 -8.45
N SER A 80 -8.01 -4.95 -7.85
CA SER A 80 -9.04 -5.74 -8.53
C SER A 80 -9.61 -5.01 -9.76
N ILE A 81 -9.83 -3.70 -9.67
CA ILE A 81 -10.25 -2.86 -10.80
C ILE A 81 -9.15 -2.80 -11.87
N ALA A 82 -7.89 -2.60 -11.46
CA ALA A 82 -6.76 -2.48 -12.37
C ALA A 82 -6.49 -3.75 -13.19
N GLU A 83 -6.76 -4.93 -12.62
CA GLU A 83 -6.68 -6.20 -13.34
C GLU A 83 -7.76 -6.32 -14.43
N THR A 84 -8.96 -5.83 -14.14
CA THR A 84 -10.10 -5.94 -15.06
C THR A 84 -10.05 -4.86 -16.16
N CYS A 85 -9.62 -3.64 -15.83
CA CYS A 85 -9.62 -2.49 -16.75
C CYS A 85 -8.34 -2.32 -17.56
N ASN A 86 -7.37 -3.26 -17.47
CA ASN A 86 -6.06 -3.15 -18.17
C ASN A 86 -5.40 -1.79 -17.97
N LEU A 87 -5.26 -1.34 -16.73
CA LEU A 87 -4.62 -0.05 -16.40
C LEU A 87 -3.24 0.06 -17.05
N SER A 88 -2.93 1.23 -17.58
CA SER A 88 -1.60 1.51 -18.16
C SER A 88 -0.48 1.34 -17.13
N ALA A 89 0.73 1.01 -17.58
CA ALA A 89 1.89 0.86 -16.70
C ALA A 89 2.17 2.13 -15.87
N GLY A 90 1.99 3.31 -16.47
CA GLY A 90 2.15 4.58 -15.76
C GLY A 90 1.13 4.79 -14.64
N ALA A 91 -0.15 4.48 -14.91
CA ALA A 91 -1.19 4.57 -13.90
C ALA A 91 -0.98 3.59 -12.74
N ARG A 92 -0.49 2.38 -13.03
CA ARG A 92 -0.12 1.40 -11.99
C ARG A 92 1.02 1.92 -11.11
N VAL A 93 2.08 2.48 -11.70
CA VAL A 93 3.22 3.05 -10.97
C VAL A 93 2.78 4.23 -10.10
N PHE A 94 1.99 5.16 -10.66
CA PHE A 94 1.46 6.30 -9.92
C PHE A 94 0.61 5.84 -8.72
N LEU A 95 -0.34 4.95 -8.95
CA LEU A 95 -1.33 4.57 -7.95
C LEU A 95 -0.75 3.66 -6.87
N PHE A 96 -0.15 2.52 -7.28
CA PHE A 96 0.25 1.50 -6.33
C PHE A 96 1.58 1.82 -5.66
N THR A 97 2.58 2.24 -6.43
CA THR A 97 3.91 2.51 -5.87
C THR A 97 4.01 3.94 -5.33
N GLY A 98 3.49 4.93 -6.07
CA GLY A 98 3.51 6.33 -5.66
C GLY A 98 2.49 6.59 -4.54
N LEU A 99 1.21 6.63 -4.88
CA LEU A 99 0.15 7.08 -3.98
C LEU A 99 0.00 6.18 -2.75
N PHE A 100 -0.27 4.89 -2.94
CA PHE A 100 -0.46 3.98 -1.80
C PHE A 100 0.84 3.68 -1.08
N GLY A 101 1.99 3.59 -1.78
CA GLY A 101 3.29 3.45 -1.15
C GLY A 101 3.68 4.68 -0.32
N GLY A 102 3.30 5.88 -0.75
CA GLY A 102 3.46 7.12 0.02
C GLY A 102 2.45 7.25 1.16
N PHE A 103 1.23 6.72 1.01
CA PHE A 103 0.17 6.80 2.01
C PHE A 103 0.40 5.85 3.18
N THR A 104 0.67 4.57 2.94
CA THR A 104 0.93 3.57 4.00
C THR A 104 2.36 3.64 4.53
N THR A 105 2.58 3.16 5.77
CA THR A 105 3.92 3.21 6.38
C THR A 105 4.15 2.08 7.37
N PHE A 106 5.16 1.26 7.08
CA PHE A 106 5.65 0.25 8.00
C PHE A 106 6.61 0.84 9.04
N SER A 107 7.45 1.80 8.64
CA SER A 107 8.45 2.39 9.54
C SER A 107 7.83 3.16 10.71
N SER A 108 6.77 3.93 10.46
CA SER A 108 6.04 4.61 11.55
C SER A 108 5.36 3.62 12.48
N PHE A 109 4.73 2.58 11.96
CA PHE A 109 4.16 1.49 12.76
C PHE A 109 5.22 0.82 13.66
N ALA A 110 6.39 0.52 13.11
CA ALA A 110 7.49 -0.08 13.88
C ALA A 110 8.00 0.86 14.97
N LEU A 111 8.16 2.15 14.66
CA LEU A 111 8.58 3.17 15.62
C LEU A 111 7.57 3.34 16.75
N ASP A 112 6.27 3.41 16.45
CA ASP A 112 5.21 3.51 17.44
C ASP A 112 5.20 2.30 18.38
N THR A 113 5.35 1.10 17.82
CA THR A 113 5.43 -0.15 18.61
C THR A 113 6.62 -0.11 19.56
N MET A 114 7.80 0.29 19.08
CA MET A 114 9.00 0.42 19.93
C MET A 114 8.86 1.52 20.98
N SER A 115 8.19 2.62 20.65
CA SER A 115 7.91 3.70 21.61
C SER A 115 7.03 3.23 22.76
N LEU A 116 5.97 2.46 22.49
CA LEU A 116 5.13 1.83 23.50
C LEU A 116 5.92 0.85 24.39
N MET A 117 6.84 0.07 23.79
CA MET A 117 7.72 -0.81 24.57
C MET A 117 8.65 -0.03 25.51
N LYS A 118 9.23 1.08 25.04
CA LYS A 118 10.12 1.94 25.84
C LYS A 118 9.38 2.59 27.03
N THR A 119 8.11 2.90 26.89
CA THR A 119 7.28 3.45 27.98
C THR A 119 6.69 2.39 28.92
N GLY A 120 7.03 1.10 28.70
CA GLY A 120 6.52 -0.01 29.51
C GLY A 120 5.12 -0.49 29.13
N GLU A 121 4.51 0.09 28.08
CA GLU A 121 3.16 -0.25 27.61
C GLU A 121 3.18 -1.50 26.71
N TYR A 122 3.71 -2.62 27.21
CA TYR A 122 3.91 -3.86 26.44
C TYR A 122 2.61 -4.43 25.87
N LYS A 123 1.49 -4.30 26.60
CA LYS A 123 0.17 -4.77 26.11
C LYS A 123 -0.29 -3.97 24.89
N LEU A 124 -0.11 -2.67 24.91
CA LEU A 124 -0.46 -1.80 23.77
C LEU A 124 0.49 -2.04 22.59
N ALA A 125 1.78 -2.27 22.83
CA ALA A 125 2.74 -2.62 21.79
C ALA A 125 2.35 -3.94 21.09
N LEU A 126 2.01 -4.98 21.85
CA LEU A 126 1.55 -6.25 21.30
C LEU A 126 0.23 -6.10 20.56
N LEU A 127 -0.71 -5.33 21.09
CA LEU A 127 -1.97 -5.03 20.43
C LEU A 127 -1.75 -4.30 19.10
N ASN A 128 -0.86 -3.30 19.06
CA ASN A 128 -0.53 -2.57 17.83
C ASN A 128 0.04 -3.51 16.77
N LEU A 129 0.94 -4.42 17.18
CA LEU A 129 1.54 -5.40 16.29
C LEU A 129 0.50 -6.36 15.69
N ILE A 130 -0.37 -6.91 16.51
CA ILE A 130 -1.40 -7.85 16.07
C ILE A 130 -2.47 -7.14 15.25
N ALA A 131 -3.00 -6.02 15.75
CA ALA A 131 -4.07 -5.28 15.08
C ALA A 131 -3.64 -4.77 13.71
N SER A 132 -2.45 -4.19 13.57
CA SER A 132 -1.95 -3.68 12.29
C SER A 132 -1.82 -4.79 11.25
N ASN A 133 -1.30 -5.96 11.63
CA ASN A 133 -1.14 -7.07 10.68
C ASN A 133 -2.48 -7.71 10.33
N VAL A 134 -3.30 -8.04 11.33
CA VAL A 134 -4.58 -8.72 11.11
C VAL A 134 -5.56 -7.82 10.35
N LEU A 135 -5.76 -6.59 10.83
CA LEU A 135 -6.68 -5.65 10.18
C LEU A 135 -6.20 -5.23 8.79
N GLY A 136 -4.89 -5.07 8.60
CA GLY A 136 -4.30 -4.77 7.30
C GLY A 136 -4.57 -5.87 6.27
N LEU A 137 -4.31 -7.14 6.63
CA LEU A 137 -4.57 -8.28 5.74
C LEU A 137 -6.06 -8.46 5.44
N LEU A 138 -6.91 -8.34 6.46
CA LEU A 138 -8.37 -8.39 6.29
C LEU A 138 -8.86 -7.25 5.39
N ALA A 139 -8.32 -6.05 5.55
CA ALA A 139 -8.69 -4.89 4.74
C ALA A 139 -8.32 -5.09 3.27
N VAL A 140 -7.12 -5.60 2.95
CA VAL A 140 -6.75 -5.96 1.56
C VAL A 140 -7.71 -6.98 0.99
N PHE A 141 -7.99 -8.06 1.74
CA PHE A 141 -8.89 -9.12 1.30
C PHE A 141 -10.30 -8.59 0.99
N LEU A 142 -10.87 -7.78 1.91
CA LEU A 142 -12.16 -7.14 1.71
C LEU A 142 -12.15 -6.18 0.49
N GLY A 143 -11.08 -5.42 0.33
CA GLY A 143 -10.89 -4.54 -0.82
C GLY A 143 -10.92 -5.32 -2.14
N LEU A 144 -10.19 -6.44 -2.23
CA LEU A 144 -10.17 -7.32 -3.40
C LEU A 144 -11.55 -7.89 -3.71
N LEU A 145 -12.26 -8.39 -2.70
CA LEU A 145 -13.61 -8.94 -2.87
C LEU A 145 -14.59 -7.88 -3.37
N LEU A 146 -14.61 -6.72 -2.74
CA LEU A 146 -15.52 -5.64 -3.12
C LEU A 146 -15.19 -5.07 -4.50
N GLY A 147 -13.91 -4.93 -4.84
CA GLY A 147 -13.48 -4.49 -6.16
C GLY A 147 -13.91 -5.48 -7.26
N LYS A 148 -13.78 -6.78 -7.02
CA LYS A 148 -14.24 -7.83 -7.94
C LYS A 148 -15.77 -7.80 -8.13
N ASN A 149 -16.52 -7.70 -7.04
CA ASN A 149 -17.98 -7.61 -7.09
C ASN A 149 -18.44 -6.34 -7.83
N PHE A 150 -17.82 -5.20 -7.52
CA PHE A 150 -18.10 -3.93 -8.20
C PHE A 150 -17.90 -4.03 -9.72
N MET A 151 -16.82 -4.66 -10.16
CA MET A 151 -16.56 -4.86 -11.58
C MET A 151 -17.51 -5.86 -12.25
N SER A 152 -18.06 -6.82 -11.51
CA SER A 152 -19.07 -7.76 -12.04
C SER A 152 -20.44 -7.11 -12.23
N LEU A 153 -20.74 -6.04 -11.49
CA LEU A 153 -22.00 -5.29 -11.62
C LEU A 153 -21.99 -4.29 -12.79
N ILE A 154 -20.80 -3.88 -13.26
CA ILE A 154 -20.65 -2.90 -14.35
C ILE A 154 -20.51 -3.59 -15.73
N LYS A 155 -20.21 -4.89 -15.74
CA LYS A 155 -20.15 -5.70 -16.97
C LYS A 155 -21.52 -6.21 -17.37
#